data_65db33b9222a6aa3bf911e46d4683a17
#
_entry.id   65db33b9222a6aa3bf911e46d4683a17
#
_cell.length_a   1.000
_cell.length_b   1.000
_cell.length_c   1.000
_cell.angle_alpha   90.00
_cell.angle_beta   90.00
_cell.angle_gamma   90.00
#
_symmetry.space_group_name_H-M   'P 1'
#
loop_
_entity.id
_entity.type
_entity.pdbx_description
1 polymer ?
#
loop_
_entity_poly.entity_id
_entity_poly.type
_entity_poly.pdbx_seq_one_letter_code
_entity_poly.pdbx_strand_id
1 'polypeptide(L)'
;NMAKPKIKEKRWTVDLEKKIQEEHFSNKDRYSFNPNSEKEIFVIDTPPPYPSGTWHIGAVAQYSMIDVIARSQRLLGKEVYFPWGVDRNGINIEFTVEKKTGRKMKTYDRAEFLDLCREEIEKYTQEMRNIAKRVGLSCAYDQEYLTDAPDYRSVTQSIFIDLFKKGAIVEELRPNLYDPVEGTTIAEAEVERLSRKSKLLDVRWSVTDDSDHDPVIISTTRPEL
;
A
#
# COMPACT_ATOMS: atom_id res chain seq x y z
N ASN A 1 -43.76 -5.24 27.44
CA ASN A 1 -43.74 -4.14 26.45
C ASN A 1 -42.82 -4.51 25.30
N MET A 2 -43.39 -4.93 24.17
CA MET A 2 -42.58 -5.09 22.97
C MET A 2 -42.09 -3.70 22.50
N ALA A 3 -40.77 -3.56 22.31
CA ALA A 3 -40.20 -2.33 21.81
C ALA A 3 -40.75 -2.02 20.40
N LYS A 4 -41.31 -0.82 20.22
CA LYS A 4 -41.76 -0.40 18.89
C LYS A 4 -40.54 -0.12 17.99
N PRO A 5 -40.59 -0.53 16.71
CA PRO A 5 -39.50 -0.22 15.78
C PRO A 5 -39.32 1.28 15.65
N LYS A 6 -38.06 1.73 15.76
CA LYS A 6 -37.71 3.17 15.62
C LYS A 6 -37.54 3.56 14.15
N ILE A 7 -37.19 2.61 13.29
CA ILE A 7 -36.99 2.82 11.85
C ILE A 7 -38.36 2.84 11.18
N LYS A 8 -38.69 3.94 10.52
CA LYS A 8 -39.96 4.13 9.81
C LYS A 8 -39.90 3.69 8.35
N GLU A 9 -38.73 3.77 7.77
CA GLU A 9 -38.47 3.42 6.39
C GLU A 9 -38.45 1.89 6.22
N LYS A 10 -39.25 1.39 5.27
CA LYS A 10 -39.39 -0.05 5.00
C LYS A 10 -38.54 -0.54 3.83
N ARG A 11 -37.97 0.39 3.06
CA ARG A 11 -37.18 0.08 1.87
C ARG A 11 -35.96 0.99 1.82
N TRP A 12 -34.83 0.43 1.35
CA TRP A 12 -33.64 1.20 1.03
C TRP A 12 -33.88 2.05 -0.22
N THR A 13 -33.38 3.27 -0.23
CA THR A 13 -33.25 4.15 -1.41
C THR A 13 -31.93 4.89 -1.35
N VAL A 14 -31.42 5.33 -2.49
CA VAL A 14 -30.18 6.09 -2.59
C VAL A 14 -30.27 7.41 -1.79
N ASP A 15 -31.41 8.08 -1.82
CA ASP A 15 -31.59 9.33 -1.09
C ASP A 15 -31.63 9.14 0.43
N LEU A 16 -32.26 8.05 0.87
CA LEU A 16 -32.25 7.66 2.28
C LEU A 16 -30.81 7.34 2.75
N GLU A 17 -30.05 6.58 1.92
CA GLU A 17 -28.66 6.28 2.21
C GLU A 17 -27.81 7.53 2.37
N LYS A 18 -27.89 8.47 1.42
CA LYS A 18 -27.16 9.75 1.47
C LYS A 18 -27.51 10.54 2.73
N LYS A 19 -28.78 10.68 3.05
CA LYS A 19 -29.23 11.36 4.25
C LYS A 19 -28.66 10.73 5.52
N ILE A 20 -28.73 9.40 5.63
CA ILE A 20 -28.19 8.68 6.79
C ILE A 20 -26.66 8.85 6.88
N GLN A 21 -25.96 8.83 5.76
CA GLN A 21 -24.50 9.04 5.73
C GLN A 21 -24.14 10.46 6.17
N GLU A 22 -24.84 11.48 5.70
CA GLU A 22 -24.64 12.86 6.12
C GLU A 22 -24.87 13.03 7.62
N GLU A 23 -25.97 12.50 8.15
CA GLU A 23 -26.27 12.52 9.60
C GLU A 23 -25.19 11.73 10.39
N HIS A 24 -24.75 10.58 9.86
CA HIS A 24 -23.77 9.72 10.52
C HIS A 24 -22.40 10.39 10.64
N PHE A 25 -21.92 11.02 9.57
CA PHE A 25 -20.60 11.67 9.52
C PHE A 25 -20.62 13.13 9.95
N SER A 26 -21.79 13.71 10.27
CA SER A 26 -21.87 15.02 10.91
C SER A 26 -21.24 15.02 12.31
N ASN A 27 -21.31 13.89 13.01
CA ASN A 27 -20.56 13.68 14.24
C ASN A 27 -19.15 13.17 13.90
N LYS A 28 -18.18 14.09 13.87
CA LYS A 28 -16.79 13.79 13.51
C LYS A 28 -16.11 12.83 14.49
N ASP A 29 -16.54 12.83 15.76
CA ASP A 29 -15.93 12.08 16.85
C ASP A 29 -16.59 10.71 17.09
N ARG A 30 -17.51 10.31 16.24
CA ARG A 30 -18.29 9.07 16.43
C ARG A 30 -17.44 7.83 16.63
N TYR A 31 -16.32 7.75 15.97
CA TYR A 31 -15.39 6.62 16.00
C TYR A 31 -14.00 7.02 16.49
N SER A 32 -13.87 8.22 17.05
CA SER A 32 -12.61 8.67 17.65
C SER A 32 -12.18 7.73 18.77
N PHE A 33 -10.89 7.44 18.82
CA PHE A 33 -10.31 6.64 19.87
C PHE A 33 -9.96 7.51 21.09
N ASN A 34 -10.38 7.06 22.26
CA ASN A 34 -10.02 7.71 23.51
C ASN A 34 -8.91 6.93 24.24
N PRO A 35 -7.65 7.41 24.22
CA PRO A 35 -6.52 6.71 24.85
C PRO A 35 -6.65 6.65 26.39
N ASN A 36 -7.52 7.48 26.99
CA ASN A 36 -7.78 7.50 28.43
C ASN A 36 -9.06 6.73 28.82
N SER A 37 -9.58 5.91 27.94
CA SER A 37 -10.73 5.07 28.21
C SER A 37 -10.40 4.01 29.25
N GLU A 38 -11.30 3.74 30.18
CA GLU A 38 -11.20 2.64 31.16
C GLU A 38 -11.59 1.28 30.55
N LYS A 39 -12.09 1.29 29.31
CA LYS A 39 -12.46 0.06 28.59
C LYS A 39 -11.21 -0.69 28.13
N GLU A 40 -11.36 -2.02 27.93
CA GLU A 40 -10.36 -2.80 27.24
C GLU A 40 -10.10 -2.24 25.84
N ILE A 41 -8.86 -1.95 25.52
CA ILE A 41 -8.47 -1.41 24.22
C ILE A 41 -8.33 -2.56 23.20
N PHE A 42 -8.93 -2.38 22.03
CA PHE A 42 -8.77 -3.26 20.88
C PHE A 42 -8.25 -2.49 19.69
N VAL A 43 -7.09 -2.89 19.18
CA VAL A 43 -6.42 -2.21 18.05
C VAL A 43 -6.65 -2.99 16.76
N ILE A 44 -7.06 -2.29 15.71
CA ILE A 44 -7.04 -2.80 14.34
C ILE A 44 -5.76 -2.29 13.68
N ASP A 45 -4.82 -3.21 13.47
CA ASP A 45 -3.61 -2.96 12.69
C ASP A 45 -3.80 -3.58 11.30
N THR A 46 -3.85 -2.72 10.28
CA THR A 46 -3.98 -3.11 8.89
C THR A 46 -3.10 -2.23 8.01
N PRO A 47 -2.45 -2.78 6.98
CA PRO A 47 -1.71 -1.96 6.04
C PRO A 47 -2.58 -0.82 5.50
N PRO A 48 -2.09 0.42 5.51
CA PRO A 48 -2.84 1.54 4.94
C PRO A 48 -2.98 1.34 3.43
N PRO A 49 -4.16 1.62 2.86
CA PRO A 49 -4.35 1.51 1.42
C PRO A 49 -3.50 2.51 0.65
N TYR A 50 -3.04 2.08 -0.51
CA TYR A 50 -2.29 2.92 -1.45
C TYR A 50 -3.24 3.62 -2.43
N PRO A 51 -3.15 4.94 -2.64
CA PRO A 51 -4.03 5.70 -3.51
C PRO A 51 -3.57 5.63 -4.99
N SER A 52 -3.62 4.44 -5.59
CA SER A 52 -3.20 4.20 -6.97
C SER A 52 -4.33 4.28 -8.01
N GLY A 53 -5.50 4.78 -7.63
CA GLY A 53 -6.68 4.90 -8.47
C GLY A 53 -7.97 4.70 -7.69
N THR A 54 -9.07 4.52 -8.41
CA THR A 54 -10.38 4.28 -7.79
C THR A 54 -10.42 2.90 -7.12
N TRP A 55 -10.90 2.84 -5.88
CA TRP A 55 -11.06 1.58 -5.18
C TRP A 55 -12.00 0.64 -5.94
N HIS A 56 -11.53 -0.55 -6.23
CA HIS A 56 -12.32 -1.61 -6.79
C HIS A 56 -13.04 -2.41 -5.68
N ILE A 57 -14.03 -3.21 -6.08
CA ILE A 57 -14.88 -3.97 -5.16
C ILE A 57 -14.08 -4.89 -4.22
N GLY A 58 -12.94 -5.42 -4.65
CA GLY A 58 -12.07 -6.27 -3.81
C GLY A 58 -11.51 -5.50 -2.60
N ALA A 59 -11.04 -4.27 -2.79
CA ALA A 59 -10.57 -3.43 -1.70
C ALA A 59 -11.73 -3.08 -0.75
N VAL A 60 -12.88 -2.71 -1.29
CA VAL A 60 -14.09 -2.42 -0.50
C VAL A 60 -14.49 -3.63 0.34
N ALA A 61 -14.49 -4.83 -0.23
CA ALA A 61 -14.84 -6.06 0.49
C ALA A 61 -13.85 -6.35 1.63
N GLN A 62 -12.53 -6.21 1.38
CA GLN A 62 -11.50 -6.42 2.40
C GLN A 62 -11.69 -5.49 3.60
N TYR A 63 -11.79 -4.18 3.36
CA TYR A 63 -11.94 -3.20 4.44
C TYR A 63 -13.29 -3.32 5.15
N SER A 64 -14.35 -3.73 4.45
CA SER A 64 -15.64 -4.02 5.08
C SER A 64 -15.56 -5.20 6.04
N MET A 65 -14.81 -6.26 5.71
CA MET A 65 -14.59 -7.38 6.64
C MET A 65 -13.82 -6.95 7.89
N ILE A 66 -12.81 -6.10 7.73
CA ILE A 66 -12.08 -5.52 8.86
C ILE A 66 -13.01 -4.66 9.73
N ASP A 67 -13.87 -3.87 9.11
CA ASP A 67 -14.84 -3.03 9.81
C ASP A 67 -15.88 -3.82 10.60
N VAL A 68 -16.26 -5.01 10.14
CA VAL A 68 -17.12 -5.93 10.90
C VAL A 68 -16.46 -6.29 12.23
N ILE A 69 -15.15 -6.55 12.24
CA ILE A 69 -14.40 -6.85 13.47
C ILE A 69 -14.43 -5.61 14.40
N ALA A 70 -14.11 -4.43 13.88
CA ALA A 70 -14.12 -3.19 14.65
C ALA A 70 -15.48 -2.94 15.30
N ARG A 71 -16.57 -3.08 14.54
CA ARG A 71 -17.94 -2.90 15.04
C ARG A 71 -18.31 -3.95 16.09
N SER A 72 -17.95 -5.21 15.86
CA SER A 72 -18.19 -6.29 16.81
C SER A 72 -17.51 -6.03 18.15
N GLN A 73 -16.26 -5.58 18.14
CA GLN A 73 -15.52 -5.28 19.37
C GLN A 73 -16.12 -4.07 20.12
N ARG A 74 -16.60 -3.06 19.40
CA ARG A 74 -17.34 -1.94 20.02
C ARG A 74 -18.66 -2.40 20.66
N LEU A 75 -19.40 -3.31 19.99
CA LEU A 75 -20.61 -3.89 20.57
C LEU A 75 -20.34 -4.73 21.82
N LEU A 76 -19.15 -5.34 21.93
CA LEU A 76 -18.69 -6.03 23.14
C LEU A 76 -18.19 -5.07 24.23
N GLY A 77 -18.29 -3.76 24.02
CA GLY A 77 -17.99 -2.73 24.99
C GLY A 77 -16.53 -2.25 25.02
N LYS A 78 -15.70 -2.68 24.07
CA LYS A 78 -14.30 -2.28 24.01
C LYS A 78 -14.11 -0.88 23.42
N GLU A 79 -13.00 -0.27 23.76
CA GLU A 79 -12.48 0.92 23.10
C GLU A 79 -11.68 0.48 21.87
N VAL A 80 -12.12 0.85 20.67
CA VAL A 80 -11.50 0.35 19.42
C VAL A 80 -10.71 1.44 18.75
N TYR A 81 -9.40 1.21 18.59
CA TYR A 81 -8.52 2.04 17.77
C TYR A 81 -8.45 1.47 16.34
N PHE A 82 -9.11 2.15 15.43
CA PHE A 82 -9.11 1.83 13.99
C PHE A 82 -8.91 3.12 13.21
N PRO A 83 -7.66 3.64 13.12
CA PRO A 83 -7.37 4.89 12.41
C PRO A 83 -7.55 4.70 10.91
N TRP A 84 -7.93 5.77 10.21
CA TRP A 84 -7.84 5.83 8.77
C TRP A 84 -6.40 6.16 8.39
N GLY A 85 -5.72 5.25 7.68
CA GLY A 85 -4.37 5.47 7.19
C GLY A 85 -4.33 5.49 5.67
N VAL A 86 -3.37 6.19 5.08
CA VAL A 86 -3.10 6.19 3.64
C VAL A 86 -1.61 6.04 3.40
N ASP A 87 -1.21 5.01 2.64
CA ASP A 87 0.16 4.86 2.16
C ASP A 87 0.36 5.74 0.94
N ARG A 88 1.14 6.81 1.11
CA ARG A 88 1.39 7.81 0.07
C ARG A 88 2.79 7.72 -0.52
N ASN A 89 3.51 6.64 -0.26
CA ASN A 89 4.84 6.39 -0.79
C ASN A 89 4.79 5.27 -1.84
N GLY A 90 5.46 5.48 -2.98
CA GLY A 90 5.60 4.44 -3.99
C GLY A 90 5.65 4.95 -5.42
N ILE A 91 6.29 4.17 -6.28
CA ILE A 91 6.58 4.49 -7.68
C ILE A 91 5.31 4.57 -8.55
N ASN A 92 4.20 3.96 -8.13
CA ASN A 92 3.00 3.89 -8.95
C ASN A 92 2.38 5.26 -9.26
N ILE A 93 2.55 6.25 -8.37
CA ILE A 93 2.08 7.62 -8.62
C ILE A 93 2.91 8.29 -9.70
N GLU A 94 4.21 8.04 -9.71
CA GLU A 94 5.14 8.55 -10.71
C GLU A 94 4.77 8.02 -12.10
N PHE A 95 4.52 6.73 -12.23
CA PHE A 95 4.02 6.13 -13.48
C PHE A 95 2.64 6.68 -13.89
N THR A 96 1.77 6.97 -12.94
CA THR A 96 0.47 7.58 -13.22
C THR A 96 0.64 8.98 -13.82
N VAL A 97 1.53 9.79 -13.26
CA VAL A 97 1.86 11.13 -13.78
C VAL A 97 2.49 11.04 -15.17
N GLU A 98 3.47 10.16 -15.38
CA GLU A 98 4.07 9.92 -16.70
C GLU A 98 3.02 9.53 -17.74
N LYS A 99 2.14 8.59 -17.41
CA LYS A 99 1.07 8.13 -18.30
C LYS A 99 0.09 9.23 -18.66
N LYS A 100 -0.27 10.08 -17.69
CA LYS A 100 -1.21 11.19 -17.90
C LYS A 100 -0.61 12.31 -18.73
N THR A 101 0.65 12.64 -18.49
CA THR A 101 1.33 13.76 -19.15
C THR A 101 1.98 13.37 -20.48
N GLY A 102 2.20 12.07 -20.72
CA GLY A 102 2.93 11.55 -21.85
C GLY A 102 4.44 11.86 -21.83
N ARG A 103 4.98 12.34 -20.70
CA ARG A 103 6.39 12.68 -20.51
C ARG A 103 7.03 11.83 -19.44
N LYS A 104 8.27 11.41 -19.68
CA LYS A 104 9.05 10.63 -18.70
C LYS A 104 9.57 11.50 -17.56
N MET A 105 9.56 10.99 -16.33
CA MET A 105 10.04 11.65 -15.11
C MET A 105 11.40 12.36 -15.32
N LYS A 106 12.35 11.66 -15.94
CA LYS A 106 13.70 12.18 -16.21
C LYS A 106 13.76 13.43 -17.12
N THR A 107 12.65 13.79 -17.77
CA THR A 107 12.56 14.99 -18.65
C THR A 107 11.97 16.20 -17.95
N TYR A 108 11.59 16.06 -16.68
CA TYR A 108 11.09 17.15 -15.85
C TYR A 108 12.18 17.75 -14.97
N ASP A 109 11.98 19.02 -14.56
CA ASP A 109 12.59 19.49 -13.34
C ASP A 109 12.05 18.68 -12.14
N ARG A 110 12.91 18.38 -11.18
CA ARG A 110 12.55 17.56 -10.02
C ARG A 110 11.41 18.17 -9.20
N ALA A 111 11.44 19.49 -8.99
CA ALA A 111 10.41 20.15 -8.20
C ALA A 111 9.07 20.15 -8.92
N GLU A 112 9.05 20.43 -10.23
CA GLU A 112 7.86 20.36 -11.08
C GLU A 112 7.22 18.96 -11.02
N PHE A 113 8.03 17.91 -11.17
CA PHE A 113 7.52 16.55 -11.16
C PHE A 113 6.95 16.14 -9.78
N LEU A 114 7.62 16.53 -8.71
CA LEU A 114 7.14 16.26 -7.35
C LEU A 114 5.81 16.97 -7.07
N ASP A 115 5.59 18.17 -7.59
CA ASP A 115 4.34 18.89 -7.43
C ASP A 115 3.19 18.18 -8.18
N LEU A 116 3.44 17.72 -9.41
CA LEU A 116 2.47 16.89 -10.16
C LEU A 116 2.11 15.60 -9.40
N CYS A 117 3.11 14.94 -8.80
CA CYS A 117 2.87 13.75 -8.00
C CYS A 117 2.04 14.07 -6.74
N ARG A 118 2.30 15.20 -6.06
CA ARG A 118 1.52 15.64 -4.89
C ARG A 118 0.07 15.94 -5.23
N GLU A 119 -0.18 16.62 -6.34
CA GLU A 119 -1.54 16.89 -6.81
C GLU A 119 -2.30 15.58 -7.09
N GLU A 120 -1.67 14.66 -7.77
CA GLU A 120 -2.29 13.40 -8.16
C GLU A 120 -2.59 12.51 -6.95
N ILE A 121 -1.64 12.40 -6.02
CA ILE A 121 -1.82 11.57 -4.82
C ILE A 121 -2.88 12.16 -3.89
N GLU A 122 -2.99 13.50 -3.78
CA GLU A 122 -4.01 14.15 -2.98
C GLU A 122 -5.41 13.88 -3.53
N LYS A 123 -5.56 13.93 -4.84
CA LYS A 123 -6.82 13.62 -5.53
C LYS A 123 -7.28 12.18 -5.21
N TYR A 124 -6.41 11.19 -5.38
CA TYR A 124 -6.76 9.81 -5.09
C TYR A 124 -6.98 9.55 -3.60
N THR A 125 -6.21 10.20 -2.73
CA THR A 125 -6.42 10.15 -1.28
C THR A 125 -7.84 10.60 -0.92
N GLN A 126 -8.29 11.72 -1.49
CA GLN A 126 -9.61 12.24 -1.23
C GLN A 126 -10.73 11.35 -1.81
N GLU A 127 -10.54 10.83 -3.03
CA GLU A 127 -11.49 9.89 -3.64
C GLU A 127 -11.66 8.63 -2.77
N MET A 128 -10.55 8.07 -2.33
CA MET A 128 -10.52 6.87 -1.49
C MET A 128 -11.20 7.09 -0.14
N ARG A 129 -10.93 8.21 0.52
CA ARG A 129 -11.61 8.63 1.76
C ARG A 129 -13.12 8.76 1.57
N ASN A 130 -13.54 9.34 0.45
CA ASN A 130 -14.96 9.48 0.12
C ASN A 130 -15.63 8.11 -0.10
N ILE A 131 -14.96 7.17 -0.76
CA ILE A 131 -15.47 5.81 -0.95
C ILE A 131 -15.57 5.11 0.41
N ALA A 132 -14.54 5.18 1.24
CA ALA A 132 -14.55 4.59 2.58
C ALA A 132 -15.72 5.09 3.44
N LYS A 133 -15.99 6.39 3.41
CA LYS A 133 -17.16 6.98 4.07
C LYS A 133 -18.48 6.53 3.46
N ARG A 134 -18.58 6.44 2.13
CA ARG A 134 -19.79 5.93 1.46
C ARG A 134 -20.08 4.47 1.79
N VAL A 135 -19.07 3.65 1.93
CA VAL A 135 -19.19 2.25 2.40
C VAL A 135 -19.57 2.21 3.87
N GLY A 136 -19.34 3.30 4.60
CA GLY A 136 -19.67 3.43 6.02
C GLY A 136 -18.62 2.84 6.95
N LEU A 137 -17.35 2.79 6.54
CA LEU A 137 -16.28 2.28 7.41
C LEU A 137 -16.20 3.09 8.71
N SER A 138 -16.10 2.38 9.83
CA SER A 138 -16.09 2.97 11.17
C SER A 138 -14.67 3.32 11.65
N CYS A 139 -13.89 3.94 10.77
CA CYS A 139 -12.54 4.41 11.09
C CYS A 139 -12.56 5.71 11.88
N ALA A 140 -11.52 5.94 12.68
CA ALA A 140 -11.23 7.22 13.31
C ALA A 140 -10.61 8.17 12.28
N TYR A 141 -11.47 8.86 11.51
CA TYR A 141 -11.02 9.78 10.45
C TYR A 141 -10.42 11.08 11.01
N ASP A 142 -10.70 11.43 12.23
CA ASP A 142 -10.10 12.53 12.97
C ASP A 142 -8.65 12.24 13.41
N GLN A 143 -8.29 10.95 13.42
CA GLN A 143 -6.95 10.45 13.76
C GLN A 143 -6.27 9.85 12.52
N GLU A 144 -6.57 10.40 11.35
CA GLU A 144 -5.96 9.98 10.08
C GLU A 144 -4.45 10.17 10.11
N TYR A 145 -3.73 9.21 9.53
CA TYR A 145 -2.30 9.34 9.28
C TYR A 145 -1.96 9.13 7.80
N LEU A 146 -0.97 9.90 7.33
CA LEU A 146 -0.46 9.84 5.98
C LEU A 146 1.03 9.49 6.05
N THR A 147 1.48 8.48 5.33
CA THR A 147 2.87 7.99 5.45
C THR A 147 3.91 8.98 4.94
N ASP A 148 3.52 9.99 4.16
CA ASP A 148 4.37 11.09 3.70
C ASP A 148 4.29 12.36 4.57
N ALA A 149 3.48 12.36 5.63
CA ALA A 149 3.38 13.49 6.54
C ALA A 149 4.69 13.70 7.33
N PRO A 150 5.03 14.95 7.70
CA PRO A 150 6.30 15.26 8.36
C PRO A 150 6.51 14.53 9.68
N ASP A 151 5.46 14.37 10.49
CA ASP A 151 5.47 13.64 11.76
C ASP A 151 5.71 12.15 11.55
N TYR A 152 5.03 11.52 10.60
CA TYR A 152 5.24 10.11 10.25
C TYR A 152 6.67 9.87 9.74
N ARG A 153 7.16 10.74 8.85
CA ARG A 153 8.56 10.68 8.37
C ARG A 153 9.57 10.82 9.49
N SER A 154 9.31 11.71 10.43
CA SER A 154 10.21 11.93 11.59
C SER A 154 10.35 10.64 12.41
N VAL A 155 9.25 9.96 12.70
CA VAL A 155 9.26 8.68 13.43
C VAL A 155 10.00 7.61 12.64
N THR A 156 9.69 7.46 11.34
CA THR A 156 10.33 6.46 10.48
C THR A 156 11.85 6.68 10.37
N GLN A 157 12.29 7.93 10.19
CA GLN A 157 13.71 8.26 10.12
C GLN A 157 14.41 8.02 11.47
N SER A 158 13.77 8.33 12.58
CA SER A 158 14.32 8.07 13.92
C SER A 158 14.53 6.57 14.15
N ILE A 159 13.54 5.75 13.78
CA ILE A 159 13.65 4.28 13.88
C ILE A 159 14.78 3.75 12.99
N PHE A 160 14.90 4.26 11.75
CA PHE A 160 16.00 3.89 10.86
C PHE A 160 17.36 4.19 11.47
N ILE A 161 17.55 5.39 12.03
CA ILE A 161 18.80 5.81 12.68
C ILE A 161 19.13 4.91 13.88
N ASP A 162 18.12 4.58 14.69
CA ASP A 162 18.31 3.73 15.86
C ASP A 162 18.69 2.30 15.46
N LEU A 163 18.07 1.75 14.43
CA LEU A 163 18.41 0.42 13.91
C LEU A 163 19.79 0.40 13.26
N PHE A 164 20.18 1.46 12.56
CA PHE A 164 21.53 1.60 12.01
C PHE A 164 22.58 1.64 13.11
N LYS A 165 22.36 2.45 14.16
CA LYS A 165 23.27 2.50 15.34
C LYS A 165 23.39 1.17 16.07
N LYS A 166 22.34 0.35 16.07
CA LYS A 166 22.33 -1.00 16.64
C LYS A 166 22.96 -2.07 15.73
N GLY A 167 23.42 -1.70 14.52
CA GLY A 167 23.99 -2.63 13.54
C GLY A 167 22.96 -3.57 12.89
N ALA A 168 21.65 -3.29 13.04
CA ALA A 168 20.59 -4.07 12.41
C ALA A 168 20.38 -3.68 10.93
N ILE A 169 20.85 -2.51 10.53
CA ILE A 169 20.86 -2.03 9.14
C ILE A 169 22.31 -1.84 8.74
N VAL A 170 22.68 -2.44 7.61
CA VAL A 170 24.02 -2.36 7.01
C VAL A 170 23.92 -1.98 5.55
N GLU A 171 24.98 -1.39 5.01
CA GLU A 171 25.16 -1.14 3.59
C GLU A 171 26.05 -2.24 2.99
N GLU A 172 25.58 -2.94 1.96
CA GLU A 172 26.35 -3.98 1.28
C GLU A 172 26.01 -4.07 -0.21
N LEU A 173 26.94 -4.60 -0.98
CA LEU A 173 26.71 -4.85 -2.41
C LEU A 173 25.94 -6.18 -2.57
N ARG A 174 24.75 -6.10 -3.15
CA ARG A 174 23.88 -7.26 -3.41
C ARG A 174 23.31 -7.20 -4.82
N PRO A 175 23.18 -8.35 -5.53
CA PRO A 175 22.40 -8.40 -6.76
C PRO A 175 20.96 -7.97 -6.51
N ASN A 176 20.42 -7.15 -7.42
CA ASN A 176 19.03 -6.72 -7.36
C ASN A 176 18.43 -6.75 -8.77
N LEU A 177 17.09 -6.78 -8.85
CA LEU A 177 16.37 -6.66 -10.10
C LEU A 177 16.44 -5.22 -10.58
N TYR A 178 16.73 -5.03 -11.84
CA TYR A 178 16.91 -3.72 -12.45
C TYR A 178 16.24 -3.67 -13.81
N ASP A 179 15.43 -2.63 -14.05
CA ASP A 179 14.84 -2.35 -15.35
C ASP A 179 15.70 -1.31 -16.10
N PRO A 180 16.36 -1.73 -17.19
CA PRO A 180 17.22 -0.84 -17.96
C PRO A 180 16.44 0.22 -18.76
N VAL A 181 15.14 0.02 -19.00
CA VAL A 181 14.29 0.97 -19.74
C VAL A 181 13.91 2.13 -18.84
N GLU A 182 13.46 1.82 -17.63
CA GLU A 182 13.12 2.83 -16.62
C GLU A 182 14.36 3.35 -15.87
N GLY A 183 15.47 2.59 -15.89
CA GLY A 183 16.74 2.98 -15.27
C GLY A 183 16.71 2.93 -13.74
N THR A 184 15.94 2.01 -13.17
CA THR A 184 15.77 1.86 -11.71
C THR A 184 15.71 0.40 -11.29
N THR A 185 15.91 0.15 -10.00
CA THR A 185 15.62 -1.16 -9.39
C THR A 185 14.12 -1.33 -9.22
N ILE A 186 13.66 -2.56 -9.34
CA ILE A 186 12.24 -2.94 -9.22
C ILE A 186 12.04 -3.97 -8.13
N ALA A 187 10.85 -3.97 -7.51
CA ALA A 187 10.46 -5.00 -6.57
C ALA A 187 10.11 -6.32 -7.29
N GLU A 188 10.32 -7.47 -6.65
CA GLU A 188 9.97 -8.76 -7.24
C GLU A 188 8.47 -8.89 -7.59
N ALA A 189 7.61 -8.20 -6.84
CA ALA A 189 6.18 -8.15 -7.11
C ALA A 189 5.80 -7.47 -8.44
N GLU A 190 6.71 -6.70 -9.04
CA GLU A 190 6.52 -6.00 -10.31
C GLU A 190 7.09 -6.77 -11.49
N VAL A 191 7.70 -7.95 -11.23
CA VAL A 191 8.32 -8.79 -12.27
C VAL A 191 7.30 -9.69 -12.93
N GLU A 192 7.12 -9.51 -14.22
CA GLU A 192 6.37 -10.46 -15.04
C GLU A 192 7.29 -11.56 -15.57
N ARG A 193 6.93 -12.81 -15.28
CA ARG A 193 7.70 -13.99 -15.73
C ARG A 193 7.12 -14.53 -17.04
N LEU A 194 7.83 -14.33 -18.13
CA LEU A 194 7.42 -14.80 -19.44
C LEU A 194 8.17 -16.08 -19.81
N SER A 195 7.43 -17.11 -20.27
CA SER A 195 8.03 -18.30 -20.84
C SER A 195 8.46 -18.02 -22.27
N ARG A 196 9.74 -18.30 -22.58
CA ARG A 196 10.27 -18.19 -23.94
C ARG A 196 11.08 -19.44 -24.31
N LYS A 197 11.13 -19.77 -25.61
CA LYS A 197 12.01 -20.78 -26.09
C LYS A 197 13.47 -20.30 -26.02
N SER A 198 14.34 -21.09 -25.44
CA SER A 198 15.78 -20.86 -25.37
C SER A 198 16.52 -22.07 -25.94
N LYS A 199 17.83 -21.93 -26.15
CA LYS A 199 18.72 -23.03 -26.54
C LYS A 199 19.55 -23.42 -25.32
N LEU A 200 19.68 -24.73 -25.08
CA LEU A 200 20.67 -25.25 -24.17
C LEU A 200 21.92 -25.50 -25.01
N LEU A 201 23.04 -24.96 -24.60
CA LEU A 201 24.34 -25.06 -25.30
C LEU A 201 25.31 -25.81 -24.42
N ASP A 202 26.01 -26.81 -25.04
CA ASP A 202 27.06 -27.52 -24.39
C ASP A 202 28.39 -26.83 -24.70
N VAL A 203 29.05 -26.33 -23.68
CA VAL A 203 30.37 -25.70 -23.77
C VAL A 203 31.41 -26.70 -23.31
N ARG A 204 32.37 -26.98 -24.20
CA ARG A 204 33.46 -27.91 -23.94
C ARG A 204 34.68 -27.17 -23.43
N TRP A 205 35.14 -27.55 -22.26
CA TRP A 205 36.36 -27.03 -21.64
C TRP A 205 37.47 -28.06 -21.67
N SER A 206 38.65 -27.67 -22.14
CA SER A 206 39.83 -28.49 -22.06
C SER A 206 40.48 -28.37 -20.69
N VAL A 207 40.96 -29.49 -20.16
CA VAL A 207 41.77 -29.50 -18.95
C VAL A 207 43.19 -29.03 -19.31
N THR A 208 43.77 -28.14 -18.50
CA THR A 208 45.03 -27.45 -18.80
C THR A 208 46.28 -28.12 -18.20
N ASP A 209 46.14 -29.28 -17.56
CA ASP A 209 47.26 -30.05 -17.07
C ASP A 209 47.79 -31.01 -18.18
N ASP A 210 49.02 -31.52 -17.98
CA ASP A 210 49.70 -32.44 -18.95
C ASP A 210 49.11 -33.87 -18.91
N SER A 211 47.99 -34.11 -18.28
CA SER A 211 47.32 -35.39 -18.17
C SER A 211 46.27 -35.57 -19.29
N ASP A 212 46.15 -36.78 -19.84
CA ASP A 212 45.16 -37.12 -20.88
C ASP A 212 43.77 -37.27 -20.25
N HIS A 213 43.13 -36.12 -19.90
CA HIS A 213 41.80 -36.09 -19.36
C HIS A 213 40.77 -35.75 -20.44
N ASP A 214 39.60 -36.39 -20.32
CA ASP A 214 38.46 -36.02 -21.16
C ASP A 214 38.00 -34.57 -20.81
N PRO A 215 37.61 -33.81 -21.84
CA PRO A 215 37.16 -32.44 -21.62
C PRO A 215 35.88 -32.39 -20.75
N VAL A 216 35.78 -31.37 -19.92
CA VAL A 216 34.58 -31.09 -19.13
C VAL A 216 33.53 -30.43 -20.02
N ILE A 217 32.32 -30.98 -20.04
CA ILE A 217 31.18 -30.41 -20.76
C ILE A 217 30.24 -29.76 -19.76
N ILE A 218 29.92 -28.47 -19.98
CA ILE A 218 28.97 -27.70 -19.17
C ILE A 218 27.81 -27.30 -20.05
N SER A 219 26.60 -27.67 -19.67
CA SER A 219 25.38 -27.28 -20.37
C SER A 219 24.79 -26.01 -19.75
N THR A 220 24.58 -24.98 -20.56
CA THR A 220 24.04 -23.69 -20.10
C THR A 220 23.08 -23.09 -21.13
N THR A 221 22.11 -22.32 -20.66
CA THR A 221 21.27 -21.47 -21.52
C THR A 221 21.86 -20.09 -21.73
N ARG A 222 22.99 -19.77 -21.05
CA ARG A 222 23.63 -18.44 -21.04
C ARG A 222 25.16 -18.61 -21.15
N PRO A 223 25.66 -18.99 -22.34
CA PRO A 223 27.09 -19.24 -22.55
C PRO A 223 27.95 -17.97 -22.45
N GLU A 224 27.33 -16.78 -22.49
CA GLU A 224 27.95 -15.46 -22.32
C GLU A 224 28.34 -15.12 -20.88
N LEU A 225 27.85 -15.86 -19.90
CA LEU A 225 28.15 -15.71 -18.47
C LEU A 225 29.17 -16.77 -18.01
#